data_1a6fb95899c965b07f13c92e062a1c95
#
_entry.id   1a6fb95899c965b07f13c92e062a1c95
#
_cell.length_a   1.000
_cell.length_b   1.000
_cell.length_c   1.000
_cell.angle_alpha   90.00
_cell.angle_beta   90.00
_cell.angle_gamma   90.00
#
_symmetry.space_group_name_H-M   'P 1'
#
loop_
_entity.id
_entity.type
_entity.pdbx_description
1 polymer ?
#
loop_
_entity_poly.entity_id
_entity_poly.type
_entity_poly.pdbx_seq_one_letter_code
_entity_poly.pdbx_strand_id
1 'polypeptide(L)'
;MNKIQIQFLFSALTVASLLLTGPTTVDAQQHYFRSDNGLAKDDSVALPSDFGDEAALVWKSELAPGHSSPCVFGDYIFITTYEDDQLATIGLSRQSGKLLWKQLTKVKDIEKYHPVGSPAAATIACDGERVYSFFGSFGMQCYSLDGEVIWSKPMAPYRNEFGSGGSPIVKDGRVFLIQDHDIDSFVIAIDAKTGKTIWKAERELATRSYSTPSLRKTTDGDELLVAGALRLTAYDVKTGKEKWWVDGLARIVNTTASVVGDMVFIATWSPGGDLGERISMEPWDDATKTYDKDSNGKIVRTELPDDSPVLNRFFRIDLNQDKGLDKYEWERHARVFELARNAIFAIKPTGSGDLTNSCIQWEYERGIPYVASPLTYRGVIYMAKDGGIATLVNAKNGKLHEQGRLSGRGNYYASPVAGDGKIYFASERGVVTVIEAGTEFNVIDSYDFGSRIYGTPVIDDGQLLIRTNDALYCYRKP
;
A
#
# COMPACT_ATOMS: atom_id res chain seq x y z
N MET A 1 -20.40 81.64 -52.17
CA MET A 1 -19.18 81.07 -51.65
C MET A 1 -19.55 80.38 -50.34
N ASN A 2 -19.95 79.09 -50.44
CA ASN A 2 -20.43 78.33 -49.30
C ASN A 2 -19.34 77.39 -48.79
N LYS A 3 -19.01 77.49 -47.48
CA LYS A 3 -18.12 76.59 -46.77
C LYS A 3 -18.93 75.37 -46.34
N ILE A 4 -18.51 74.18 -46.77
CA ILE A 4 -19.03 72.93 -46.33
C ILE A 4 -18.16 72.46 -45.11
N GLN A 5 -18.80 72.32 -43.97
CA GLN A 5 -18.20 71.66 -42.79
C GLN A 5 -18.44 70.18 -42.90
N ILE A 6 -17.35 69.39 -42.86
CA ILE A 6 -17.38 67.91 -42.74
C ILE A 6 -17.23 67.57 -41.27
N GLN A 7 -18.26 67.01 -40.67
CA GLN A 7 -18.21 66.41 -39.35
C GLN A 7 -17.64 64.95 -39.45
N PHE A 8 -16.53 64.67 -38.78
CA PHE A 8 -16.06 63.31 -38.60
C PHE A 8 -16.77 62.73 -37.39
N LEU A 9 -17.58 61.69 -37.61
CA LEU A 9 -18.04 60.76 -36.54
C LEU A 9 -16.93 59.75 -36.21
N PHE A 10 -16.39 59.84 -35.00
CA PHE A 10 -15.56 58.76 -34.44
C PHE A 10 -16.49 57.72 -33.84
N SER A 11 -16.58 56.55 -34.52
CA SER A 11 -17.22 55.35 -33.97
C SER A 11 -16.21 54.62 -33.10
N ALA A 12 -16.41 54.62 -31.77
CA ALA A 12 -15.60 53.83 -30.84
C ALA A 12 -16.04 52.35 -30.92
N LEU A 13 -15.21 51.53 -31.54
CA LEU A 13 -15.33 50.06 -31.44
C LEU A 13 -14.81 49.61 -30.09
N THR A 14 -15.72 49.26 -29.20
CA THR A 14 -15.38 48.54 -27.95
C THR A 14 -15.11 47.08 -28.29
N VAL A 15 -13.84 46.69 -28.34
CA VAL A 15 -13.44 45.29 -28.44
C VAL A 15 -13.66 44.64 -27.07
N ALA A 16 -14.72 43.90 -26.90
CA ALA A 16 -14.93 43.03 -25.75
C ALA A 16 -13.98 41.84 -25.90
N SER A 17 -12.88 41.83 -25.15
CA SER A 17 -12.02 40.67 -24.99
C SER A 17 -12.77 39.61 -24.19
N LEU A 18 -13.39 38.64 -24.87
CA LEU A 18 -13.79 37.37 -24.23
C LEU A 18 -12.52 36.64 -23.81
N LEU A 19 -12.20 36.70 -22.53
CA LEU A 19 -11.29 35.77 -21.90
C LEU A 19 -11.96 34.40 -21.95
N LEU A 20 -11.62 33.59 -22.97
CA LEU A 20 -11.82 32.15 -22.96
C LEU A 20 -10.95 31.57 -21.85
N THR A 21 -11.50 31.49 -20.64
CA THR A 21 -10.97 30.53 -19.65
C THR A 21 -11.26 29.15 -20.22
N GLY A 22 -10.26 28.58 -20.92
CA GLY A 22 -10.27 27.15 -21.22
C GLY A 22 -10.48 26.38 -19.93
N PRO A 23 -11.11 25.20 -19.99
CA PRO A 23 -11.22 24.38 -18.81
C PRO A 23 -9.79 24.16 -18.31
N THR A 24 -9.49 24.69 -17.12
CA THR A 24 -8.37 24.21 -16.34
C THR A 24 -8.65 22.73 -16.18
N THR A 25 -7.87 21.89 -16.85
CA THR A 25 -7.81 20.47 -16.55
C THR A 25 -7.37 20.38 -15.09
N VAL A 26 -8.35 20.35 -14.20
CA VAL A 26 -8.13 19.83 -12.85
C VAL A 26 -7.60 18.43 -13.11
N ASP A 27 -6.30 18.24 -12.89
CA ASP A 27 -5.68 16.91 -12.94
C ASP A 27 -6.53 16.07 -12.00
N ALA A 28 -7.29 15.12 -12.55
CA ALA A 28 -8.29 14.38 -11.78
C ALA A 28 -7.55 13.74 -10.61
N GLN A 29 -7.78 14.26 -9.41
CA GLN A 29 -7.05 13.84 -8.22
C GLN A 29 -7.36 12.36 -8.02
N GLN A 30 -6.35 11.54 -8.24
CA GLN A 30 -6.46 10.09 -8.09
C GLN A 30 -6.14 9.76 -6.65
N HIS A 31 -7.09 9.16 -5.95
CA HIS A 31 -6.97 8.83 -4.55
C HIS A 31 -6.95 7.30 -4.38
N TYR A 32 -5.96 6.80 -3.68
CA TYR A 32 -5.77 5.40 -3.34
C TYR A 32 -4.82 5.28 -2.14
N PHE A 33 -4.55 4.08 -1.69
CA PHE A 33 -3.66 3.85 -0.54
C PHE A 33 -2.32 4.55 -0.73
N ARG A 34 -2.02 5.54 0.13
CA ARG A 34 -0.77 6.32 0.14
C ARG A 34 -0.45 7.02 -1.19
N SER A 35 -1.44 7.52 -1.91
CA SER A 35 -1.25 8.19 -3.21
C SER A 35 -0.22 9.33 -3.16
N ASP A 36 -0.11 10.03 -2.04
CA ASP A 36 0.86 11.10 -1.77
C ASP A 36 2.00 10.61 -0.83
N ASN A 37 2.35 9.32 -0.87
CA ASN A 37 3.32 8.69 0.03
C ASN A 37 3.01 8.86 1.53
N GLY A 38 1.75 9.18 1.90
CA GLY A 38 1.33 9.47 3.27
C GLY A 38 1.66 10.90 3.73
N LEU A 39 1.91 11.81 2.81
CA LEU A 39 2.19 13.22 3.08
C LEU A 39 0.93 14.08 2.91
N ALA A 40 0.83 15.17 3.69
CA ALA A 40 -0.10 16.25 3.40
C ALA A 40 0.26 16.89 2.04
N LYS A 41 -0.76 17.21 1.23
CA LYS A 41 -0.55 17.91 -0.05
C LYS A 41 0.00 19.32 0.13
N ASP A 42 -0.46 20.01 1.17
CA ASP A 42 0.03 21.32 1.57
C ASP A 42 0.60 21.24 2.99
N ASP A 43 1.90 21.32 3.08
CA ASP A 43 2.65 21.23 4.33
C ASP A 43 2.56 22.50 5.20
N SER A 44 1.96 23.58 4.69
CA SER A 44 1.73 24.83 5.41
C SER A 44 0.40 24.83 6.19
N VAL A 45 -0.50 23.92 5.89
CA VAL A 45 -1.80 23.81 6.57
C VAL A 45 -1.62 23.15 7.93
N ALA A 46 -2.03 23.86 8.98
CA ALA A 46 -1.88 23.40 10.35
C ALA A 46 -2.69 22.13 10.62
N LEU A 47 -2.06 21.16 11.29
CA LEU A 47 -2.64 19.87 11.65
C LEU A 47 -2.78 19.70 13.17
N PRO A 48 -3.81 18.97 13.65
CA PRO A 48 -4.02 18.72 15.08
C PRO A 48 -2.89 17.82 15.63
N SER A 49 -2.53 18.06 16.90
CA SER A 49 -1.65 17.16 17.66
C SER A 49 -2.30 16.68 18.94
N ASP A 50 -3.23 17.45 19.49
CA ASP A 50 -4.03 17.10 20.68
C ASP A 50 -5.39 16.55 20.22
N PHE A 51 -5.62 15.26 20.42
CA PHE A 51 -6.88 14.57 20.10
C PHE A 51 -7.82 14.50 21.31
N GLY A 52 -7.38 14.95 22.49
CA GLY A 52 -8.21 15.13 23.68
C GLY A 52 -8.97 16.45 23.69
N ASP A 53 -8.55 17.42 22.85
CA ASP A 53 -9.27 18.68 22.68
C ASP A 53 -10.57 18.47 21.90
N GLU A 54 -11.71 18.66 22.55
CA GLU A 54 -13.03 18.54 21.92
C GLU A 54 -13.21 19.53 20.75
N ALA A 55 -12.54 20.69 20.77
CA ALA A 55 -12.61 21.67 19.70
C ALA A 55 -11.88 21.19 18.41
N ALA A 56 -10.95 20.26 18.54
CA ALA A 56 -10.26 19.66 17.40
C ALA A 56 -11.10 18.58 16.69
N LEU A 57 -12.06 17.95 17.39
CA LEU A 57 -12.93 16.93 16.83
C LEU A 57 -14.05 17.56 15.98
N VAL A 58 -13.94 17.41 14.67
CA VAL A 58 -14.99 17.90 13.73
C VAL A 58 -16.22 16.99 13.76
N TRP A 59 -16.00 15.67 13.66
CA TRP A 59 -17.05 14.67 13.78
C TRP A 59 -16.46 13.28 14.06
N LYS A 60 -17.31 12.40 14.59
CA LYS A 60 -17.09 10.96 14.77
C LYS A 60 -18.25 10.21 14.11
N SER A 61 -17.95 9.14 13.38
CA SER A 61 -18.93 8.22 12.78
C SER A 61 -18.67 6.81 13.23
N GLU A 62 -19.68 6.15 13.77
CA GLU A 62 -19.62 4.72 14.07
C GLU A 62 -19.58 3.91 12.76
N LEU A 63 -18.74 2.90 12.71
CA LEU A 63 -18.52 2.06 11.54
C LEU A 63 -18.48 0.58 11.93
N ALA A 64 -18.89 -0.27 11.01
CA ALA A 64 -18.56 -1.69 11.07
C ALA A 64 -17.05 -1.91 10.89
N PRO A 65 -16.49 -3.00 11.46
CA PRO A 65 -15.08 -3.31 11.39
C PRO A 65 -14.52 -3.39 9.96
N GLY A 66 -13.20 -3.24 9.86
CA GLY A 66 -12.43 -3.36 8.63
C GLY A 66 -11.10 -2.62 8.73
N HIS A 67 -10.13 -2.99 7.90
CA HIS A 67 -8.76 -2.49 7.99
C HIS A 67 -8.38 -1.49 6.90
N SER A 68 -9.27 -1.19 5.94
CA SER A 68 -8.97 -0.22 4.89
C SER A 68 -8.73 1.17 5.46
N SER A 69 -7.82 1.91 4.87
CA SER A 69 -7.68 3.34 5.12
C SER A 69 -8.85 4.10 4.47
N PRO A 70 -9.21 5.30 4.95
CA PRO A 70 -10.13 6.17 4.23
C PRO A 70 -9.58 6.56 2.85
N CYS A 71 -10.43 6.52 1.83
CA CYS A 71 -10.15 7.11 0.51
C CYS A 71 -10.98 8.38 0.40
N VAL A 72 -10.35 9.54 0.30
CA VAL A 72 -11.02 10.85 0.26
C VAL A 72 -11.03 11.40 -1.14
N PHE A 73 -12.19 11.82 -1.64
CA PHE A 73 -12.31 12.55 -2.91
C PHE A 73 -13.46 13.55 -2.84
N GLY A 74 -13.17 14.83 -3.07
CA GLY A 74 -14.17 15.90 -3.00
C GLY A 74 -14.91 15.89 -1.66
N ASP A 75 -16.22 15.77 -1.70
CA ASP A 75 -17.07 15.72 -0.50
C ASP A 75 -17.33 14.31 0.02
N TYR A 76 -16.61 13.30 -0.49
CA TYR A 76 -16.81 11.90 -0.17
C TYR A 76 -15.62 11.29 0.56
N ILE A 77 -15.94 10.32 1.43
CA ILE A 77 -14.99 9.37 2.01
C ILE A 77 -15.49 7.97 1.71
N PHE A 78 -14.65 7.12 1.13
CA PHE A 78 -14.99 5.74 0.81
C PHE A 78 -14.19 4.76 1.67
N ILE A 79 -14.87 3.72 2.18
CA ILE A 79 -14.30 2.72 3.09
C ILE A 79 -14.90 1.34 2.77
N THR A 80 -14.14 0.27 3.00
CA THR A 80 -14.65 -1.11 3.02
C THR A 80 -14.90 -1.57 4.44
N THR A 81 -15.93 -2.36 4.68
CA THR A 81 -16.28 -2.93 5.99
C THR A 81 -16.61 -4.43 5.88
N TYR A 82 -16.44 -5.14 7.00
CA TYR A 82 -16.79 -6.54 7.13
C TYR A 82 -17.39 -6.80 8.51
N GLU A 83 -18.63 -7.27 8.53
CA GLU A 83 -19.37 -7.60 9.75
C GLU A 83 -20.43 -8.66 9.43
N ASP A 84 -20.60 -9.64 10.32
CA ASP A 84 -21.59 -10.70 10.19
C ASP A 84 -21.58 -11.40 8.81
N ASP A 85 -20.37 -11.76 8.34
CA ASP A 85 -20.12 -12.34 7.02
C ASP A 85 -20.57 -11.49 5.82
N GLN A 86 -20.79 -10.17 6.05
CA GLN A 86 -21.15 -9.22 5.02
C GLN A 86 -19.99 -8.28 4.69
N LEU A 87 -19.58 -8.30 3.44
CA LEU A 87 -18.66 -7.35 2.87
C LEU A 87 -19.44 -6.13 2.36
N ALA A 88 -18.99 -4.93 2.69
CA ALA A 88 -19.63 -3.72 2.19
C ALA A 88 -18.60 -2.66 1.75
N THR A 89 -19.00 -1.92 0.72
CA THR A 89 -18.40 -0.65 0.32
C THR A 89 -19.33 0.46 0.75
N ILE A 90 -18.82 1.48 1.46
CA ILE A 90 -19.62 2.59 1.95
C ILE A 90 -19.06 3.92 1.48
N GLY A 91 -19.95 4.88 1.23
CA GLY A 91 -19.65 6.28 1.01
C GLY A 91 -20.17 7.13 2.15
N LEU A 92 -19.32 7.99 2.70
CA LEU A 92 -19.64 8.92 3.78
C LEU A 92 -19.48 10.35 3.29
N SER A 93 -20.22 11.28 3.88
CA SER A 93 -19.99 12.72 3.70
C SER A 93 -18.70 13.13 4.41
N ARG A 94 -17.76 13.74 3.68
CA ARG A 94 -16.53 14.30 4.23
C ARG A 94 -16.80 15.39 5.27
N GLN A 95 -17.83 16.20 5.05
CA GLN A 95 -18.15 17.32 5.92
C GLN A 95 -18.71 16.88 7.28
N SER A 96 -19.47 15.79 7.33
CA SER A 96 -20.24 15.42 8.52
C SER A 96 -20.05 13.99 9.00
N GLY A 97 -19.30 13.16 8.26
CA GLY A 97 -19.16 11.73 8.54
C GLY A 97 -20.42 10.90 8.31
N LYS A 98 -21.54 11.50 7.89
CA LYS A 98 -22.82 10.78 7.71
C LYS A 98 -22.73 9.79 6.56
N LEU A 99 -23.32 8.61 6.77
CA LEU A 99 -23.48 7.60 5.73
C LEU A 99 -24.35 8.15 4.58
N LEU A 100 -23.81 8.15 3.37
CA LEU A 100 -24.51 8.53 2.14
C LEU A 100 -25.08 7.29 1.45
N TRP A 101 -24.27 6.23 1.35
CA TRP A 101 -24.69 4.98 0.75
C TRP A 101 -23.87 3.79 1.30
N LYS A 102 -24.44 2.59 1.19
CA LYS A 102 -23.82 1.31 1.53
C LYS A 102 -24.19 0.28 0.47
N GLN A 103 -23.19 -0.36 -0.14
CA GLN A 103 -23.36 -1.45 -1.10
C GLN A 103 -22.78 -2.76 -0.53
N LEU A 104 -23.60 -3.78 -0.48
CA LEU A 104 -23.18 -5.11 -0.05
C LEU A 104 -22.59 -5.90 -1.23
N THR A 105 -21.45 -6.52 -1.00
CA THR A 105 -20.84 -7.46 -1.94
C THR A 105 -21.23 -8.87 -1.57
N LYS A 106 -22.06 -9.52 -2.41
CA LYS A 106 -22.50 -10.89 -2.19
C LYS A 106 -21.39 -11.86 -2.58
N VAL A 107 -20.99 -12.72 -1.66
CA VAL A 107 -20.04 -13.81 -1.87
C VAL A 107 -20.67 -15.13 -1.45
N LYS A 108 -20.16 -16.24 -1.99
CA LYS A 108 -20.56 -17.56 -1.56
C LYS A 108 -19.89 -17.94 -0.24
N ASP A 109 -18.60 -17.69 -0.16
CA ASP A 109 -17.76 -18.02 0.99
C ASP A 109 -16.78 -16.88 1.22
N ILE A 110 -16.47 -16.58 2.48
CA ILE A 110 -15.40 -15.64 2.84
C ILE A 110 -14.05 -16.35 2.69
N GLU A 111 -13.07 -15.65 2.13
CA GLU A 111 -11.70 -16.14 2.01
C GLU A 111 -11.12 -16.53 3.39
N LYS A 112 -10.20 -17.49 3.39
CA LYS A 112 -9.41 -17.75 4.59
C LYS A 112 -8.59 -16.50 4.94
N TYR A 113 -8.65 -16.06 6.17
CA TYR A 113 -7.84 -14.94 6.67
C TYR A 113 -7.36 -15.22 8.10
N HIS A 114 -6.26 -14.59 8.47
CA HIS A 114 -5.72 -14.65 9.82
C HIS A 114 -6.43 -13.63 10.73
N PRO A 115 -6.55 -13.86 12.06
CA PRO A 115 -7.19 -12.90 12.98
C PRO A 115 -6.61 -11.49 13.00
N VAL A 116 -5.37 -11.29 12.53
CA VAL A 116 -4.77 -9.95 12.33
C VAL A 116 -5.11 -9.32 10.98
N GLY A 117 -5.70 -10.09 10.07
CA GLY A 117 -6.20 -9.62 8.76
C GLY A 117 -7.69 -9.27 8.82
N SER A 118 -8.22 -8.85 7.69
CA SER A 118 -9.65 -8.60 7.49
C SER A 118 -10.03 -8.85 6.04
N PRO A 119 -11.18 -9.48 5.76
CA PRO A 119 -11.71 -9.55 4.39
C PRO A 119 -11.98 -8.17 3.77
N ALA A 120 -12.05 -7.10 4.60
CA ALA A 120 -12.15 -5.70 4.21
C ALA A 120 -10.86 -4.93 4.52
N ALA A 121 -9.70 -5.47 4.11
CA ALA A 121 -8.40 -4.84 4.32
C ALA A 121 -8.01 -3.84 3.22
N ALA A 122 -8.42 -4.08 1.99
CA ALA A 122 -8.03 -3.25 0.86
C ALA A 122 -8.63 -1.85 0.93
N THR A 123 -7.78 -0.84 0.81
CA THR A 123 -8.20 0.56 0.66
C THR A 123 -8.76 0.78 -0.76
N ILE A 124 -9.83 1.53 -0.84
CA ILE A 124 -10.48 1.89 -2.09
C ILE A 124 -9.59 2.80 -2.95
N ALA A 125 -9.68 2.66 -4.27
CA ALA A 125 -9.16 3.64 -5.21
C ALA A 125 -10.31 4.45 -5.84
N CYS A 126 -10.07 5.75 -6.12
CA CYS A 126 -11.02 6.64 -6.77
C CYS A 126 -10.31 7.48 -7.83
N ASP A 127 -10.91 7.60 -9.02
CA ASP A 127 -10.38 8.42 -10.13
C ASP A 127 -11.10 9.76 -10.30
N GLY A 128 -12.00 10.08 -9.36
CA GLY A 128 -12.81 11.29 -9.42
C GLY A 128 -14.16 11.14 -10.11
N GLU A 129 -14.37 10.06 -10.84
CA GLU A 129 -15.65 9.68 -11.44
C GLU A 129 -16.18 8.35 -10.89
N ARG A 130 -15.27 7.47 -10.45
CA ARG A 130 -15.57 6.07 -10.08
C ARG A 130 -14.81 5.65 -8.84
N VAL A 131 -15.42 4.75 -8.12
CA VAL A 131 -14.91 4.15 -6.87
C VAL A 131 -14.63 2.67 -7.13
N TYR A 132 -13.43 2.21 -6.82
CA TYR A 132 -12.98 0.84 -7.06
C TYR A 132 -12.68 0.14 -5.73
N SER A 133 -13.49 -0.83 -5.36
CA SER A 133 -13.25 -1.68 -4.19
C SER A 133 -12.74 -3.06 -4.61
N PHE A 134 -11.91 -3.64 -3.75
CA PHE A 134 -11.42 -5.00 -3.89
C PHE A 134 -11.69 -5.79 -2.61
N PHE A 135 -12.21 -7.00 -2.78
CA PHE A 135 -12.35 -7.99 -1.72
C PHE A 135 -11.75 -9.30 -2.20
N GLY A 136 -10.85 -9.87 -1.44
CA GLY A 136 -10.22 -11.14 -1.81
C GLY A 136 -11.20 -12.28 -2.00
N SER A 137 -12.35 -12.22 -1.32
CA SER A 137 -13.45 -13.20 -1.44
C SER A 137 -14.28 -13.03 -2.72
N PHE A 138 -14.19 -11.88 -3.40
CA PHE A 138 -15.04 -11.57 -4.58
C PHE A 138 -14.22 -11.20 -5.81
N GLY A 139 -13.27 -10.28 -5.65
CA GLY A 139 -12.59 -9.57 -6.75
C GLY A 139 -12.88 -8.07 -6.71
N MET A 140 -13.00 -7.45 -7.88
CA MET A 140 -13.16 -6.01 -8.03
C MET A 140 -14.62 -5.61 -8.29
N GLN A 141 -15.02 -4.47 -7.69
CA GLN A 141 -16.26 -3.77 -8.01
C GLN A 141 -15.99 -2.29 -8.27
N CYS A 142 -16.76 -1.74 -9.20
CA CYS A 142 -16.73 -0.32 -9.53
C CYS A 142 -18.10 0.30 -9.33
N TYR A 143 -18.11 1.46 -8.69
CA TYR A 143 -19.33 2.23 -8.41
C TYR A 143 -19.16 3.66 -8.93
N SER A 144 -20.30 4.36 -9.14
CA SER A 144 -20.32 5.81 -9.20
C SER A 144 -19.98 6.43 -7.84
N LEU A 145 -19.74 7.73 -7.77
CA LEU A 145 -19.55 8.41 -6.49
C LEU A 145 -20.76 8.27 -5.56
N ASP A 146 -21.96 8.13 -6.15
CA ASP A 146 -23.23 7.97 -5.42
C ASP A 146 -23.59 6.51 -5.12
N GLY A 147 -22.67 5.57 -5.39
CA GLY A 147 -22.78 4.16 -5.01
C GLY A 147 -23.52 3.27 -5.99
N GLU A 148 -23.87 3.73 -7.20
CA GLU A 148 -24.44 2.85 -8.23
C GLU A 148 -23.37 1.91 -8.80
N VAL A 149 -23.66 0.63 -8.92
CA VAL A 149 -22.75 -0.37 -9.48
C VAL A 149 -22.61 -0.14 -10.99
N ILE A 150 -21.38 0.17 -11.44
CA ILE A 150 -21.06 0.36 -12.86
C ILE A 150 -20.64 -0.96 -13.49
N TRP A 151 -19.71 -1.67 -12.84
CA TRP A 151 -19.29 -3.01 -13.25
C TRP A 151 -18.79 -3.84 -12.06
N SER A 152 -18.83 -5.16 -12.23
CA SER A 152 -18.29 -6.14 -11.29
C SER A 152 -17.37 -7.10 -12.04
N LYS A 153 -16.23 -7.43 -11.44
CA LYS A 153 -15.27 -8.39 -11.96
C LYS A 153 -14.96 -9.43 -10.89
N PRO A 154 -15.77 -10.51 -10.84
CA PRO A 154 -15.44 -11.64 -9.97
C PRO A 154 -14.08 -12.22 -10.32
N MET A 155 -13.33 -12.57 -9.31
CA MET A 155 -12.01 -13.21 -9.41
C MET A 155 -12.01 -14.46 -8.54
N ALA A 156 -11.07 -15.38 -8.77
CA ALA A 156 -10.89 -16.50 -7.87
C ALA A 156 -10.57 -15.99 -6.46
N PRO A 157 -11.01 -16.66 -5.40
CA PRO A 157 -10.70 -16.27 -4.02
C PRO A 157 -9.19 -16.13 -3.82
N TYR A 158 -8.81 -15.18 -2.99
CA TYR A 158 -7.42 -14.96 -2.66
C TYR A 158 -6.85 -16.20 -1.93
N ARG A 159 -5.71 -16.69 -2.42
CA ARG A 159 -5.13 -17.97 -1.97
C ARG A 159 -3.90 -17.74 -1.13
N ASN A 160 -4.06 -17.43 0.13
CA ASN A 160 -3.00 -17.49 1.12
C ASN A 160 -3.56 -17.61 2.54
N GLU A 161 -2.66 -17.77 3.51
CA GLU A 161 -3.02 -18.02 4.89
C GLU A 161 -3.60 -16.80 5.62
N PHE A 162 -3.20 -15.57 5.20
CA PHE A 162 -3.56 -14.34 5.90
C PHE A 162 -4.73 -13.58 5.26
N GLY A 163 -5.18 -14.00 4.09
CA GLY A 163 -6.18 -13.28 3.30
C GLY A 163 -5.56 -12.20 2.40
N SER A 164 -6.38 -11.39 1.78
CA SER A 164 -5.95 -10.28 0.94
C SER A 164 -5.46 -9.08 1.76
N GLY A 165 -4.49 -8.33 1.25
CA GLY A 165 -3.95 -7.15 1.94
C GLY A 165 -3.54 -6.01 1.00
N GLY A 166 -3.23 -6.30 -0.26
CA GLY A 166 -2.90 -5.29 -1.26
C GLY A 166 -4.14 -4.52 -1.71
N SER A 167 -3.97 -3.23 -1.98
CA SER A 167 -5.04 -2.33 -2.43
C SER A 167 -4.94 -2.05 -3.92
N PRO A 168 -6.06 -1.81 -4.63
CA PRO A 168 -6.02 -1.30 -5.98
C PRO A 168 -5.46 0.13 -6.00
N ILE A 169 -4.83 0.50 -7.12
CA ILE A 169 -4.52 1.88 -7.44
C ILE A 169 -5.07 2.22 -8.81
N VAL A 170 -5.30 3.49 -9.08
CA VAL A 170 -5.84 3.96 -10.37
C VAL A 170 -4.94 5.02 -11.00
N LYS A 171 -4.73 4.92 -12.32
CA LYS A 171 -3.96 5.90 -13.09
C LYS A 171 -4.37 5.84 -14.56
N ASP A 172 -4.64 7.01 -15.16
CA ASP A 172 -4.90 7.19 -16.59
C ASP A 172 -5.90 6.18 -17.16
N GLY A 173 -7.07 6.02 -16.50
CA GLY A 173 -8.13 5.11 -16.91
C GLY A 173 -7.80 3.62 -16.73
N ARG A 174 -6.80 3.28 -15.92
CA ARG A 174 -6.44 1.90 -15.57
C ARG A 174 -6.45 1.70 -14.06
N VAL A 175 -7.01 0.59 -13.63
CA VAL A 175 -6.92 0.11 -12.25
C VAL A 175 -5.90 -1.01 -12.20
N PHE A 176 -4.92 -0.92 -11.30
CA PHE A 176 -3.88 -1.93 -11.10
C PHE A 176 -4.11 -2.65 -9.79
N LEU A 177 -3.92 -3.96 -9.81
CA LEU A 177 -4.04 -4.81 -8.64
C LEU A 177 -2.97 -5.90 -8.66
N ILE A 178 -2.33 -6.12 -7.51
CA ILE A 178 -1.42 -7.24 -7.28
C ILE A 178 -2.22 -8.39 -6.67
N GLN A 179 -1.97 -9.60 -7.15
CA GLN A 179 -2.52 -10.85 -6.65
C GLN A 179 -1.37 -11.81 -6.37
N ASP A 180 -0.55 -11.51 -5.34
CA ASP A 180 0.54 -12.39 -4.90
C ASP A 180 -0.01 -13.45 -3.96
N HIS A 181 -0.50 -14.52 -4.56
CA HIS A 181 -1.03 -15.73 -3.91
C HIS A 181 0.11 -16.65 -3.43
N ASP A 182 -0.22 -17.78 -2.83
CA ASP A 182 0.76 -18.84 -2.57
C ASP A 182 1.24 -19.49 -3.87
N ILE A 183 0.34 -19.61 -4.84
CA ILE A 183 0.59 -20.08 -6.22
C ILE A 183 -0.19 -19.21 -7.20
N ASP A 184 0.23 -19.20 -8.48
CA ASP A 184 -0.42 -18.47 -9.58
C ASP A 184 -0.51 -16.94 -9.35
N SER A 185 0.56 -16.36 -8.84
CA SER A 185 0.67 -14.92 -8.57
C SER A 185 0.70 -14.11 -9.87
N PHE A 186 0.06 -12.95 -9.85
CA PHE A 186 0.04 -12.05 -11.00
C PHE A 186 -0.18 -10.58 -10.61
N VAL A 187 0.13 -9.68 -11.51
CA VAL A 187 -0.33 -8.29 -11.51
C VAL A 187 -1.21 -8.04 -12.71
N ILE A 188 -2.27 -7.26 -12.54
CA ILE A 188 -3.27 -7.02 -13.57
C ILE A 188 -3.58 -5.52 -13.72
N ALA A 189 -3.75 -5.09 -14.97
CA ALA A 189 -4.36 -3.80 -15.29
C ALA A 189 -5.75 -4.02 -15.86
N ILE A 190 -6.71 -3.29 -15.33
CA ILE A 190 -8.13 -3.35 -15.66
C ILE A 190 -8.53 -1.98 -16.22
N ASP A 191 -9.29 -1.98 -17.31
CA ASP A 191 -9.89 -0.76 -17.84
C ASP A 191 -10.89 -0.18 -16.81
N ALA A 192 -10.62 1.03 -16.36
CA ALA A 192 -11.34 1.69 -15.29
C ALA A 192 -12.84 1.88 -15.61
N LYS A 193 -13.19 2.05 -16.89
CA LYS A 193 -14.55 2.31 -17.34
C LYS A 193 -15.37 1.02 -17.51
N THR A 194 -14.73 -0.05 -17.95
CA THR A 194 -15.45 -1.27 -18.40
C THR A 194 -15.18 -2.52 -17.56
N GLY A 195 -14.18 -2.51 -16.67
CA GLY A 195 -13.76 -3.69 -15.90
C GLY A 195 -13.04 -4.78 -16.72
N LYS A 196 -12.78 -4.54 -18.01
CA LYS A 196 -12.06 -5.49 -18.86
C LYS A 196 -10.59 -5.50 -18.55
N THR A 197 -9.97 -6.68 -18.58
CA THR A 197 -8.52 -6.79 -18.46
C THR A 197 -7.83 -6.15 -19.66
N ILE A 198 -6.91 -5.22 -19.41
CA ILE A 198 -6.05 -4.62 -20.43
C ILE A 198 -4.83 -5.52 -20.63
N TRP A 199 -4.15 -5.86 -19.53
CA TRP A 199 -3.04 -6.79 -19.51
C TRP A 199 -2.98 -7.53 -18.16
N LYS A 200 -2.35 -8.69 -18.16
CA LYS A 200 -2.03 -9.49 -16.98
C LYS A 200 -0.60 -9.97 -17.14
N ALA A 201 0.22 -9.81 -16.13
CA ALA A 201 1.59 -10.32 -16.09
C ALA A 201 1.70 -11.35 -14.96
N GLU A 202 2.10 -12.56 -15.32
CA GLU A 202 2.34 -13.63 -14.35
C GLU A 202 3.60 -13.30 -13.52
N ARG A 203 3.57 -13.69 -12.26
CA ARG A 203 4.63 -13.43 -11.29
C ARG A 203 5.09 -14.73 -10.67
N GLU A 204 5.68 -15.59 -11.49
CA GLU A 204 6.06 -16.97 -11.12
C GLU A 204 6.94 -17.06 -9.87
N LEU A 205 7.81 -16.06 -9.65
CA LEU A 205 8.67 -16.00 -8.46
C LEU A 205 8.00 -15.36 -7.23
N ALA A 206 6.86 -14.71 -7.38
CA ALA A 206 6.19 -14.03 -6.28
C ALA A 206 5.23 -14.97 -5.55
N THR A 207 5.27 -14.94 -4.23
CA THR A 207 4.29 -15.62 -3.39
C THR A 207 3.93 -14.71 -2.23
N ARG A 208 2.77 -14.92 -1.67
CA ARG A 208 2.36 -14.47 -0.33
C ARG A 208 2.92 -13.09 0.04
N SER A 209 2.55 -12.07 -0.71
CA SER A 209 2.90 -10.68 -0.44
C SER A 209 1.64 -9.83 -0.42
N TYR A 210 1.69 -8.73 0.33
CA TYR A 210 0.50 -7.92 0.64
C TYR A 210 0.72 -6.45 0.29
N SER A 211 1.75 -6.14 -0.47
CA SER A 211 2.06 -4.77 -0.87
C SER A 211 1.00 -4.20 -1.80
N THR A 212 0.81 -2.89 -1.74
CA THR A 212 0.08 -2.14 -2.74
C THR A 212 1.06 -1.65 -3.81
N PRO A 213 0.73 -1.68 -5.12
CA PRO A 213 1.61 -1.13 -6.13
C PRO A 213 1.80 0.38 -5.94
N SER A 214 2.92 0.92 -6.40
CA SER A 214 3.15 2.36 -6.45
C SER A 214 3.57 2.80 -7.86
N LEU A 215 3.45 4.08 -8.15
CA LEU A 215 3.74 4.66 -9.45
C LEU A 215 5.02 5.48 -9.41
N ARG A 216 5.87 5.30 -10.42
CA ARG A 216 7.05 6.11 -10.66
C ARG A 216 6.94 6.77 -12.02
N LYS A 217 6.94 8.11 -12.05
CA LYS A 217 7.02 8.88 -13.28
C LYS A 217 8.44 8.89 -13.81
N THR A 218 8.62 8.60 -15.08
CA THR A 218 9.92 8.68 -15.76
C THR A 218 9.78 9.40 -17.10
N THR A 219 10.89 9.83 -17.70
CA THR A 219 10.92 10.43 -19.04
C THR A 219 10.44 9.47 -20.12
N ASP A 220 10.63 8.15 -19.90
CA ASP A 220 10.32 7.10 -20.85
C ASP A 220 8.94 6.46 -20.62
N GLY A 221 8.09 7.10 -19.80
CA GLY A 221 6.77 6.66 -19.42
C GLY A 221 6.70 6.19 -17.97
N ASP A 222 5.48 6.08 -17.47
CA ASP A 222 5.25 5.69 -16.08
C ASP A 222 5.56 4.22 -15.84
N GLU A 223 6.04 3.92 -14.64
CA GLU A 223 6.36 2.58 -14.16
C GLU A 223 5.45 2.21 -12.99
N LEU A 224 4.97 0.98 -13.00
CA LEU A 224 4.28 0.36 -11.90
C LEU A 224 5.28 -0.43 -11.06
N LEU A 225 5.57 0.02 -9.86
CA LEU A 225 6.45 -0.66 -8.93
C LEU A 225 5.66 -1.66 -8.09
N VAL A 226 6.09 -2.90 -8.11
CA VAL A 226 5.45 -4.01 -7.41
C VAL A 226 6.47 -4.71 -6.54
N ALA A 227 6.36 -4.51 -5.23
CA ALA A 227 7.18 -5.23 -4.26
C ALA A 227 6.51 -6.55 -3.91
N GLY A 228 7.23 -7.63 -4.08
CA GLY A 228 6.77 -8.99 -3.77
C GLY A 228 7.89 -9.82 -3.15
N ALA A 229 7.61 -11.09 -2.92
CA ALA A 229 8.58 -12.01 -2.33
C ALA A 229 9.93 -11.94 -3.07
N LEU A 230 10.99 -11.62 -2.33
CA LEU A 230 12.39 -11.55 -2.77
C LEU A 230 12.72 -10.43 -3.77
N ARG A 231 11.73 -9.74 -4.36
CA ARG A 231 11.98 -8.87 -5.52
C ARG A 231 11.07 -7.63 -5.54
N LEU A 232 11.65 -6.48 -5.85
CA LEU A 232 10.95 -5.31 -6.37
C LEU A 232 11.02 -5.33 -7.90
N THR A 233 9.89 -5.31 -8.58
CA THR A 233 9.80 -5.29 -10.04
C THR A 233 9.11 -4.03 -10.52
N ALA A 234 9.64 -3.41 -11.57
CA ALA A 234 8.99 -2.33 -12.29
C ALA A 234 8.40 -2.82 -13.60
N TYR A 235 7.12 -2.54 -13.81
CA TYR A 235 6.38 -2.85 -15.02
C TYR A 235 6.07 -1.58 -15.81
N ASP A 236 6.07 -1.69 -17.12
CA ASP A 236 5.50 -0.64 -17.98
C ASP A 236 3.98 -0.56 -17.76
N VAL A 237 3.48 0.61 -17.37
CA VAL A 237 2.07 0.84 -17.03
C VAL A 237 1.11 0.50 -18.17
N LYS A 238 1.54 0.67 -19.44
CA LYS A 238 0.69 0.47 -20.61
C LYS A 238 0.60 -0.98 -21.05
N THR A 239 1.71 -1.72 -20.91
CA THR A 239 1.87 -3.06 -21.52
C THR A 239 2.00 -4.18 -20.50
N GLY A 240 2.34 -3.90 -19.24
CA GLY A 240 2.62 -4.89 -18.22
C GLY A 240 3.95 -5.63 -18.40
N LYS A 241 4.80 -5.17 -19.31
CA LYS A 241 6.13 -5.76 -19.49
C LYS A 241 7.08 -5.34 -18.38
N GLU A 242 7.86 -6.28 -17.87
CA GLU A 242 8.93 -5.97 -16.91
C GLU A 242 9.96 -5.06 -17.57
N LYS A 243 10.34 -4.00 -16.88
CA LYS A 243 11.38 -3.05 -17.27
C LYS A 243 12.70 -3.34 -16.57
N TRP A 244 12.62 -3.44 -15.26
CA TRP A 244 13.77 -3.73 -14.40
C TRP A 244 13.31 -4.36 -13.09
N TRP A 245 14.26 -4.97 -12.37
CA TRP A 245 14.03 -5.48 -11.02
C TRP A 245 15.25 -5.38 -10.13
N VAL A 246 15.00 -5.50 -8.81
CA VAL A 246 16.01 -5.60 -7.76
C VAL A 246 15.65 -6.77 -6.87
N ASP A 247 16.55 -7.73 -6.73
CA ASP A 247 16.43 -8.87 -5.82
C ASP A 247 16.94 -8.51 -4.41
N GLY A 248 16.55 -9.31 -3.41
CA GLY A 248 17.02 -9.18 -2.04
C GLY A 248 15.96 -8.70 -1.06
N LEU A 249 14.70 -8.51 -1.48
CA LEU A 249 13.62 -8.23 -0.56
C LEU A 249 13.34 -9.44 0.36
N ALA A 250 12.60 -9.23 1.44
CA ALA A 250 12.18 -10.30 2.33
C ALA A 250 11.27 -11.32 1.63
N ARG A 251 11.11 -12.50 2.24
CA ARG A 251 10.25 -13.58 1.73
C ARG A 251 8.77 -13.20 1.61
N ILE A 252 8.32 -12.34 2.49
CA ILE A 252 6.96 -11.76 2.50
C ILE A 252 7.12 -10.25 2.53
N VAL A 253 6.48 -9.55 1.63
CA VAL A 253 6.50 -8.09 1.58
C VAL A 253 5.12 -7.54 1.84
N ASN A 254 5.00 -6.76 2.91
CA ASN A 254 3.75 -6.11 3.32
C ASN A 254 3.76 -4.61 3.04
N THR A 255 4.93 -4.04 2.85
CA THR A 255 5.13 -2.61 2.69
C THR A 255 5.02 -2.17 1.23
N THR A 256 4.65 -0.93 1.03
CA THR A 256 4.57 -0.29 -0.28
C THR A 256 5.84 0.52 -0.54
N ALA A 257 6.39 0.46 -1.74
CA ALA A 257 7.52 1.27 -2.14
C ALA A 257 7.13 2.76 -2.20
N SER A 258 7.97 3.63 -1.67
CA SER A 258 7.81 5.09 -1.74
C SER A 258 8.73 5.68 -2.80
N VAL A 259 8.22 6.58 -3.62
CA VAL A 259 8.99 7.26 -4.67
C VAL A 259 9.19 8.72 -4.27
N VAL A 260 10.44 9.15 -4.15
CA VAL A 260 10.80 10.52 -3.80
C VAL A 260 11.84 11.03 -4.79
N GLY A 261 11.42 11.89 -5.70
CA GLY A 261 12.28 12.30 -6.82
C GLY A 261 12.64 11.10 -7.72
N ASP A 262 13.93 10.86 -7.88
CA ASP A 262 14.47 9.72 -8.64
C ASP A 262 14.76 8.48 -7.78
N MET A 263 14.54 8.57 -6.48
CA MET A 263 14.78 7.50 -5.51
C MET A 263 13.52 6.69 -5.22
N VAL A 264 13.71 5.39 -5.01
CA VAL A 264 12.70 4.46 -4.53
C VAL A 264 13.17 3.89 -3.19
N PHE A 265 12.31 3.98 -2.17
CA PHE A 265 12.57 3.41 -0.85
C PHE A 265 11.60 2.27 -0.59
N ILE A 266 12.12 1.13 -0.15
CA ILE A 266 11.33 -0.05 0.23
C ILE A 266 11.94 -0.70 1.46
N ALA A 267 11.13 -0.83 2.53
CA ALA A 267 11.53 -1.57 3.73
C ALA A 267 10.85 -2.93 3.71
N THR A 268 11.58 -3.98 3.97
CA THR A 268 11.05 -5.35 4.00
C THR A 268 11.58 -6.12 5.21
N TRP A 269 10.68 -6.82 5.87
CA TRP A 269 11.02 -7.71 6.97
C TRP A 269 10.11 -8.94 6.96
N SER A 270 10.68 -10.10 7.19
CA SER A 270 9.91 -11.31 7.48
C SER A 270 10.73 -12.27 8.32
N PRO A 271 10.09 -13.16 9.12
CA PRO A 271 10.80 -14.22 9.80
C PRO A 271 11.61 -15.08 8.81
N GLY A 272 12.84 -15.43 9.19
CA GLY A 272 13.77 -16.22 8.37
C GLY A 272 14.65 -15.37 7.43
N GLY A 273 14.48 -14.05 7.38
CA GLY A 273 15.36 -13.14 6.64
C GLY A 273 16.69 -12.86 7.36
N ASP A 274 16.73 -13.04 8.68
CA ASP A 274 17.95 -12.83 9.44
C ASP A 274 18.92 -14.00 9.27
N LEU A 275 20.23 -13.72 9.21
CA LEU A 275 21.29 -14.71 8.96
C LEU A 275 21.23 -15.90 9.91
N GLY A 276 20.91 -15.66 11.19
CA GLY A 276 20.81 -16.71 12.22
C GLY A 276 19.60 -17.65 12.06
N GLU A 277 18.62 -17.29 11.23
CA GLU A 277 17.43 -18.11 11.00
C GLU A 277 17.50 -18.87 9.66
N ARG A 278 18.56 -18.69 8.89
CA ARG A 278 18.74 -19.34 7.60
C ARG A 278 19.03 -20.83 7.77
N ILE A 279 18.43 -21.65 6.90
CA ILE A 279 18.74 -23.07 6.77
C ILE A 279 19.45 -23.31 5.44
N SER A 280 20.37 -24.27 5.42
CA SER A 280 20.93 -24.74 4.16
C SER A 280 19.99 -25.76 3.55
N MET A 281 19.78 -25.67 2.25
CA MET A 281 19.04 -26.63 1.45
C MET A 281 19.92 -27.02 0.27
N GLU A 282 20.14 -28.33 0.14
CA GLU A 282 20.88 -28.89 -0.99
C GLU A 282 20.10 -28.71 -2.31
N PRO A 283 20.81 -28.75 -3.48
CA PRO A 283 20.16 -28.74 -4.78
C PRO A 283 19.09 -29.85 -4.87
N TRP A 284 18.00 -29.58 -5.58
CA TRP A 284 16.88 -30.51 -5.72
C TRP A 284 17.27 -31.91 -6.17
N ASP A 285 18.16 -32.00 -7.17
CA ASP A 285 18.60 -33.28 -7.72
C ASP A 285 19.40 -34.14 -6.70
N ASP A 286 19.98 -33.52 -5.68
CA ASP A 286 20.67 -34.21 -4.58
C ASP A 286 19.69 -34.52 -3.43
N ALA A 287 18.77 -33.59 -3.16
CA ALA A 287 17.71 -33.80 -2.17
C ALA A 287 16.82 -34.99 -2.54
N THR A 288 16.42 -35.12 -3.81
CA THR A 288 15.61 -36.27 -4.27
C THR A 288 16.36 -37.60 -4.15
N LYS A 289 17.65 -37.66 -4.49
CA LYS A 289 18.46 -38.88 -4.29
C LYS A 289 18.52 -39.30 -2.82
N THR A 290 18.48 -38.31 -1.91
CA THR A 290 18.65 -38.56 -0.47
C THR A 290 17.33 -38.86 0.21
N TYR A 291 16.26 -38.14 -0.13
CA TYR A 291 15.01 -38.13 0.62
C TYR A 291 13.82 -38.78 -0.12
N ASP A 292 13.69 -38.65 -1.44
CA ASP A 292 12.59 -39.23 -2.21
C ASP A 292 12.76 -40.77 -2.34
N LYS A 293 12.32 -41.48 -1.28
CA LYS A 293 12.57 -42.93 -1.13
C LYS A 293 11.71 -43.79 -2.05
N ASP A 294 10.55 -43.28 -2.46
CA ASP A 294 9.63 -44.01 -3.34
C ASP A 294 9.75 -43.55 -4.81
N SER A 295 10.65 -42.58 -5.09
CA SER A 295 10.95 -42.06 -6.43
C SER A 295 9.73 -41.50 -7.14
N ASN A 296 8.81 -40.91 -6.40
CA ASN A 296 7.59 -40.30 -6.96
C ASN A 296 7.77 -38.85 -7.43
N GLY A 297 8.94 -38.26 -7.25
CA GLY A 297 9.29 -36.89 -7.63
C GLY A 297 8.83 -35.84 -6.62
N LYS A 298 8.48 -36.25 -5.41
CA LYS A 298 8.15 -35.40 -4.26
C LYS A 298 8.88 -35.85 -3.01
N ILE A 299 9.12 -34.95 -2.10
CA ILE A 299 9.66 -35.26 -0.77
C ILE A 299 8.54 -35.02 0.24
N VAL A 300 8.10 -36.08 0.93
CA VAL A 300 7.08 -36.00 1.98
C VAL A 300 7.69 -35.95 3.36
N ARG A 301 6.92 -35.52 4.37
CA ARG A 301 7.40 -35.34 5.75
C ARG A 301 8.07 -36.60 6.33
N THR A 302 7.52 -37.77 6.01
CA THR A 302 8.02 -39.08 6.51
C THR A 302 9.33 -39.55 5.87
N GLU A 303 9.78 -38.89 4.83
CA GLU A 303 11.04 -39.17 4.13
C GLU A 303 12.19 -38.33 4.65
N LEU A 304 11.87 -37.21 5.30
CA LEU A 304 12.86 -36.31 5.90
C LEU A 304 13.34 -36.86 7.27
N PRO A 305 14.62 -36.68 7.62
CA PRO A 305 15.12 -36.97 8.97
C PRO A 305 14.39 -36.16 10.04
N ASP A 306 14.22 -36.72 11.24
CA ASP A 306 13.54 -36.06 12.37
C ASP A 306 14.20 -34.73 12.77
N ASP A 307 15.51 -34.59 12.59
CA ASP A 307 16.29 -33.40 12.87
C ASP A 307 16.44 -32.46 11.68
N SER A 308 15.79 -32.77 10.58
CA SER A 308 15.84 -31.92 9.37
C SER A 308 15.25 -30.54 9.63
N PRO A 309 16.00 -29.46 9.34
CA PRO A 309 15.47 -28.10 9.43
C PRO A 309 14.33 -27.85 8.43
N VAL A 310 14.31 -28.60 7.32
CA VAL A 310 13.22 -28.57 6.31
C VAL A 310 11.93 -29.11 6.91
N LEU A 311 12.01 -30.21 7.73
CA LEU A 311 10.85 -30.79 8.39
C LEU A 311 10.11 -29.80 9.27
N ASN A 312 10.83 -28.95 10.02
CA ASN A 312 10.26 -27.93 10.90
C ASN A 312 9.56 -26.81 10.12
N ARG A 313 9.88 -26.66 8.85
CA ARG A 313 9.35 -25.62 7.96
C ARG A 313 8.48 -26.16 6.84
N PHE A 314 8.27 -27.45 6.80
CA PHE A 314 7.61 -28.18 5.73
C PHE A 314 6.32 -27.49 5.27
N PHE A 315 5.43 -27.19 6.17
CA PHE A 315 4.16 -26.51 5.90
C PHE A 315 4.31 -25.11 5.25
N ARG A 316 5.45 -24.42 5.48
CA ARG A 316 5.74 -23.11 4.86
C ARG A 316 6.35 -23.26 3.46
N ILE A 317 6.94 -24.42 3.19
CA ILE A 317 7.55 -24.77 1.91
C ILE A 317 6.50 -25.35 0.97
N ASP A 318 5.64 -26.24 1.48
CA ASP A 318 4.48 -26.83 0.80
C ASP A 318 3.42 -25.72 0.53
N LEU A 319 3.55 -25.06 -0.62
CA LEU A 319 2.73 -23.91 -1.00
C LEU A 319 1.34 -24.33 -1.44
N ASN A 320 1.23 -25.45 -2.14
CA ASN A 320 -0.02 -25.98 -2.66
C ASN A 320 -0.78 -26.84 -1.63
N GLN A 321 -0.15 -27.13 -0.47
CA GLN A 321 -0.70 -27.91 0.64
C GLN A 321 -1.07 -29.35 0.26
N ASP A 322 -0.36 -29.94 -0.70
CA ASP A 322 -0.61 -31.33 -1.14
C ASP A 322 0.17 -32.36 -0.31
N LYS A 323 0.94 -31.92 0.69
CA LYS A 323 1.74 -32.71 1.64
C LYS A 323 3.02 -33.31 1.05
N GLY A 324 3.44 -32.86 -0.11
CA GLY A 324 4.69 -33.26 -0.77
C GLY A 324 5.39 -32.05 -1.33
N LEU A 325 6.70 -31.93 -1.10
CA LEU A 325 7.50 -30.84 -1.68
C LEU A 325 7.94 -31.25 -3.07
N ASP A 326 7.60 -30.44 -4.06
CA ASP A 326 8.10 -30.58 -5.42
C ASP A 326 9.36 -29.72 -5.66
N LYS A 327 9.92 -29.83 -6.86
CA LYS A 327 11.11 -29.07 -7.28
C LYS A 327 10.92 -27.58 -7.15
N TYR A 328 9.77 -27.08 -7.59
CA TYR A 328 9.47 -25.65 -7.55
C TYR A 328 9.44 -25.11 -6.12
N GLU A 329 8.77 -25.80 -5.22
CA GLU A 329 8.65 -25.42 -3.81
C GLU A 329 9.98 -25.48 -3.08
N TRP A 330 10.77 -26.52 -3.35
CA TRP A 330 12.10 -26.72 -2.76
C TRP A 330 13.08 -25.63 -3.19
N GLU A 331 13.31 -25.48 -4.49
CA GLU A 331 14.26 -24.52 -5.06
C GLU A 331 13.86 -23.07 -4.73
N ARG A 332 12.58 -22.80 -4.74
CA ARG A 332 12.07 -21.50 -4.34
C ARG A 332 12.38 -21.18 -2.89
N HIS A 333 12.19 -22.13 -1.97
CA HIS A 333 12.48 -21.92 -0.56
C HIS A 333 13.99 -21.81 -0.31
N ALA A 334 14.81 -22.56 -1.02
CA ALA A 334 16.25 -22.42 -1.00
C ALA A 334 16.69 -20.99 -1.36
N ARG A 335 16.12 -20.39 -2.42
CA ARG A 335 16.40 -19.00 -2.80
C ARG A 335 16.04 -17.98 -1.72
N VAL A 336 15.02 -18.24 -0.91
CA VAL A 336 14.68 -17.36 0.22
C VAL A 336 15.88 -17.16 1.13
N PHE A 337 16.61 -18.25 1.45
CA PHE A 337 17.74 -18.19 2.35
C PHE A 337 19.01 -17.61 1.74
N GLU A 338 19.08 -17.61 0.42
CA GLU A 338 20.20 -16.99 -0.31
C GLU A 338 20.01 -15.47 -0.46
N LEU A 339 18.81 -15.04 -0.77
CA LEU A 339 18.52 -13.68 -1.25
C LEU A 339 17.83 -12.78 -0.23
N ALA A 340 16.96 -13.33 0.65
CA ALA A 340 16.11 -12.50 1.52
C ALA A 340 16.94 -11.68 2.50
N ARG A 341 16.64 -10.38 2.59
CA ARG A 341 17.22 -9.46 3.57
C ARG A 341 16.13 -8.68 4.27
N ASN A 342 16.29 -8.53 5.59
CA ASN A 342 15.45 -7.67 6.42
C ASN A 342 16.08 -6.28 6.47
N ALA A 343 15.72 -5.43 5.52
CA ALA A 343 16.35 -4.12 5.36
C ALA A 343 15.39 -3.08 4.77
N ILE A 344 15.74 -1.82 4.89
CA ILE A 344 15.27 -0.78 4.00
C ILE A 344 16.34 -0.53 2.93
N PHE A 345 15.90 -0.44 1.68
CA PHE A 345 16.72 -0.19 0.51
C PHE A 345 16.42 1.20 -0.05
N ALA A 346 17.46 1.94 -0.40
CA ALA A 346 17.37 3.13 -1.23
C ALA A 346 17.88 2.79 -2.63
N ILE A 347 17.00 2.86 -3.59
CA ILE A 347 17.22 2.40 -4.95
C ILE A 347 17.14 3.60 -5.89
N LYS A 348 18.13 3.76 -6.76
CA LYS A 348 18.12 4.73 -7.87
C LYS A 348 18.12 3.97 -9.19
N PRO A 349 16.94 3.59 -9.71
CA PRO A 349 16.89 2.75 -10.90
C PRO A 349 17.38 3.51 -12.14
N THR A 350 18.40 2.96 -12.78
CA THR A 350 18.95 3.47 -14.05
C THR A 350 19.22 2.28 -14.96
N GLY A 351 18.54 2.21 -16.10
CA GLY A 351 18.67 1.10 -17.04
C GLY A 351 17.48 0.13 -17.01
N SER A 352 17.70 -1.10 -17.44
CA SER A 352 16.69 -2.15 -17.57
C SER A 352 17.23 -3.52 -17.17
N GLY A 353 16.36 -4.48 -16.93
CA GLY A 353 16.72 -5.84 -16.51
C GLY A 353 17.12 -5.92 -15.05
N ASP A 354 18.05 -6.78 -14.71
CA ASP A 354 18.54 -6.95 -13.34
C ASP A 354 19.43 -5.78 -12.91
N LEU A 355 18.94 -5.00 -11.98
CA LEU A 355 19.64 -3.85 -11.41
C LEU A 355 20.11 -4.08 -9.95
N THR A 356 20.06 -5.31 -9.46
CA THR A 356 20.36 -5.66 -8.07
C THR A 356 21.72 -5.15 -7.61
N ASN A 357 22.75 -5.33 -8.45
CA ASN A 357 24.13 -4.96 -8.09
C ASN A 357 24.52 -3.54 -8.49
N SER A 358 23.64 -2.77 -9.14
CA SER A 358 24.00 -1.48 -9.74
C SER A 358 23.22 -0.28 -9.22
N CYS A 359 22.01 -0.47 -8.70
CA CYS A 359 21.14 0.65 -8.39
C CYS A 359 20.87 0.88 -6.89
N ILE A 360 21.25 -0.05 -6.02
CA ILE A 360 21.13 0.13 -4.57
C ILE A 360 22.19 1.12 -4.11
N GLN A 361 21.76 2.28 -3.60
CA GLN A 361 22.65 3.33 -3.14
C GLN A 361 23.12 3.08 -1.70
N TRP A 362 22.23 2.59 -0.86
CA TRP A 362 22.48 2.18 0.51
C TRP A 362 21.37 1.28 1.01
N GLU A 363 21.67 0.55 2.07
CA GLU A 363 20.72 -0.26 2.83
C GLU A 363 20.94 -0.06 4.34
N TYR A 364 19.87 -0.32 5.13
CA TYR A 364 19.91 -0.24 6.57
C TYR A 364 19.04 -1.36 7.17
N GLU A 365 19.55 -2.09 8.18
CA GLU A 365 18.99 -3.39 8.61
C GLU A 365 18.36 -3.39 10.01
N ARG A 366 18.34 -2.26 10.73
CA ARG A 366 17.86 -2.23 12.11
C ARG A 366 16.53 -1.51 12.23
N GLY A 367 15.65 -2.02 13.12
CA GLY A 367 14.36 -1.37 13.38
C GLY A 367 13.42 -1.37 12.18
N ILE A 368 13.53 -2.38 11.32
CA ILE A 368 12.73 -2.50 10.08
C ILE A 368 11.30 -2.87 10.44
N PRO A 369 10.29 -2.18 9.85
CA PRO A 369 8.88 -2.48 10.05
C PRO A 369 8.48 -3.80 9.38
N TYR A 370 7.51 -4.51 9.97
CA TYR A 370 6.95 -5.72 9.36
C TYR A 370 5.85 -5.38 8.35
N VAL A 371 4.91 -4.49 8.71
CA VAL A 371 3.74 -4.16 7.87
C VAL A 371 3.71 -2.69 7.48
N ALA A 372 3.98 -1.77 8.41
CA ALA A 372 3.92 -0.35 8.16
C ALA A 372 4.94 0.09 7.09
N SER A 373 4.48 0.74 6.04
CA SER A 373 5.38 1.28 5.00
C SER A 373 6.19 2.46 5.55
N PRO A 374 7.48 2.60 5.18
CA PRO A 374 8.29 3.74 5.60
C PRO A 374 7.72 5.05 5.04
N LEU A 375 7.93 6.13 5.77
CA LEU A 375 7.56 7.48 5.38
C LEU A 375 8.83 8.31 5.18
N THR A 376 8.97 8.95 4.02
CA THR A 376 10.06 9.91 3.78
C THR A 376 9.49 11.32 3.83
N TYR A 377 9.99 12.13 4.78
CA TYR A 377 9.55 13.50 4.95
C TYR A 377 10.73 14.40 5.37
N ARG A 378 10.90 15.53 4.69
CA ARG A 378 11.98 16.52 4.94
C ARG A 378 13.38 15.90 5.02
N GLY A 379 13.68 14.90 4.15
CA GLY A 379 15.00 14.24 4.08
C GLY A 379 15.26 13.18 5.15
N VAL A 380 14.29 12.86 5.99
CA VAL A 380 14.35 11.80 6.99
C VAL A 380 13.34 10.72 6.64
N ILE A 381 13.73 9.46 6.82
CA ILE A 381 12.85 8.29 6.71
C ILE A 381 12.43 7.88 8.11
N TYR A 382 11.12 7.79 8.31
CA TYR A 382 10.48 7.40 9.57
C TYR A 382 9.90 6.00 9.42
N MET A 383 10.28 5.11 10.33
CA MET A 383 9.81 3.73 10.39
C MET A 383 9.30 3.40 11.78
N ALA A 384 8.27 2.57 11.89
CA ALA A 384 7.81 2.01 13.16
C ALA A 384 7.90 0.50 13.13
N LYS A 385 8.75 -0.08 13.98
CA LYS A 385 8.84 -1.52 14.20
C LYS A 385 7.80 -1.97 15.22
N ASP A 386 7.32 -3.21 15.09
CA ASP A 386 6.50 -3.86 16.11
C ASP A 386 7.18 -3.79 17.50
N GLY A 387 6.35 -3.55 18.51
CA GLY A 387 6.83 -3.22 19.87
C GLY A 387 7.01 -1.72 20.12
N GLY A 388 6.78 -0.85 19.10
CA GLY A 388 6.75 0.61 19.25
C GLY A 388 8.13 1.27 19.26
N ILE A 389 9.06 0.79 18.44
CA ILE A 389 10.33 1.49 18.21
C ILE A 389 10.24 2.26 16.90
N ALA A 390 10.29 3.59 17.00
CA ALA A 390 10.50 4.46 15.84
C ALA A 390 11.99 4.51 15.49
N THR A 391 12.31 4.47 14.20
CA THR A 391 13.67 4.59 13.67
C THR A 391 13.70 5.71 12.65
N LEU A 392 14.59 6.68 12.85
CA LEU A 392 14.79 7.85 12.01
C LEU A 392 16.11 7.69 11.24
N VAL A 393 16.05 7.65 9.91
CA VAL A 393 17.21 7.39 9.05
C VAL A 393 17.35 8.53 8.03
N ASN A 394 18.58 8.95 7.76
CA ASN A 394 18.86 9.94 6.72
C ASN A 394 18.53 9.36 5.33
N ALA A 395 17.61 9.98 4.61
CA ALA A 395 17.17 9.50 3.31
C ALA A 395 18.25 9.49 2.21
N LYS A 396 19.29 10.34 2.35
CA LYS A 396 20.36 10.45 1.36
C LYS A 396 21.41 9.35 1.48
N ASN A 397 21.72 8.90 2.71
CA ASN A 397 22.89 8.03 2.95
C ASN A 397 22.63 6.86 3.90
N GLY A 398 21.41 6.64 4.38
CA GLY A 398 21.03 5.52 5.25
C GLY A 398 21.58 5.61 6.69
N LYS A 399 22.23 6.70 7.09
CA LYS A 399 22.75 6.83 8.46
C LYS A 399 21.61 6.99 9.45
N LEU A 400 21.69 6.26 10.55
CA LEU A 400 20.79 6.41 11.67
C LEU A 400 20.93 7.83 12.25
N HIS A 401 19.81 8.51 12.42
CA HIS A 401 19.72 9.73 13.21
C HIS A 401 19.44 9.36 14.65
N GLU A 402 18.27 8.77 14.91
CA GLU A 402 17.85 8.39 16.25
C GLU A 402 16.84 7.24 16.24
N GLN A 403 16.71 6.56 17.38
CA GLN A 403 15.62 5.64 17.68
C GLN A 403 14.94 6.07 18.97
N GLY A 404 13.60 6.05 18.96
CA GLY A 404 12.81 6.41 20.12
C GLY A 404 11.67 5.43 20.36
N ARG A 405 11.11 5.46 21.56
CA ARG A 405 9.98 4.62 21.92
C ARG A 405 8.68 5.41 21.76
N LEU A 406 7.83 4.94 20.86
CA LEU A 406 6.46 5.43 20.70
C LEU A 406 5.61 5.10 21.93
N SER A 407 4.64 5.93 22.23
CA SER A 407 3.75 5.76 23.41
C SER A 407 2.86 4.51 23.29
N GLY A 408 2.44 4.15 22.07
CA GLY A 408 1.65 2.95 21.81
C GLY A 408 2.48 1.67 21.88
N ARG A 409 1.99 0.70 22.66
CA ARG A 409 2.55 -0.67 22.67
C ARG A 409 1.86 -1.54 21.59
N GLY A 410 2.43 -2.70 21.29
CA GLY A 410 1.88 -3.66 20.33
C GLY A 410 2.48 -3.48 18.93
N ASN A 411 1.76 -3.99 17.94
CA ASN A 411 2.23 -3.96 16.55
C ASN A 411 1.85 -2.63 15.88
N TYR A 412 2.52 -2.35 14.77
CA TYR A 412 2.27 -1.17 13.95
C TYR A 412 1.94 -1.63 12.52
N TYR A 413 0.63 -1.72 12.23
CA TYR A 413 0.13 -2.08 10.89
C TYR A 413 -0.14 -0.84 10.05
N ALA A 414 -0.65 0.22 10.67
CA ALA A 414 -0.84 1.52 10.04
C ALA A 414 0.51 2.16 9.69
N SER A 415 0.65 2.65 8.48
CA SER A 415 1.84 3.38 8.07
C SER A 415 1.84 4.79 8.68
N PRO A 416 3.00 5.37 9.01
CA PRO A 416 3.08 6.76 9.44
C PRO A 416 2.67 7.72 8.32
N VAL A 417 2.12 8.87 8.71
CA VAL A 417 1.79 9.98 7.82
C VAL A 417 2.34 11.30 8.36
N ALA A 418 2.58 12.28 7.49
CA ALA A 418 3.19 13.55 7.89
C ALA A 418 2.61 14.78 7.20
N GLY A 419 2.65 15.89 7.92
CA GLY A 419 2.36 17.24 7.47
C GLY A 419 2.55 18.23 8.62
N ASP A 420 2.68 19.53 8.31
CA ASP A 420 2.82 20.60 9.30
C ASP A 420 3.98 20.35 10.29
N GLY A 421 5.08 19.76 9.81
CA GLY A 421 6.22 19.43 10.68
C GLY A 421 5.95 18.33 11.70
N LYS A 422 4.92 17.54 11.55
CA LYS A 422 4.52 16.46 12.46
C LYS A 422 4.49 15.10 11.78
N ILE A 423 4.80 14.04 12.53
CA ILE A 423 4.66 12.65 12.09
C ILE A 423 3.66 11.95 13.02
N TYR A 424 2.70 11.25 12.44
CA TYR A 424 1.67 10.53 13.18
C TYR A 424 1.90 9.02 13.03
N PHE A 425 2.06 8.34 14.17
CA PHE A 425 2.18 6.89 14.25
C PHE A 425 0.97 6.31 14.98
N ALA A 426 0.27 5.36 14.37
CA ALA A 426 -0.85 4.68 15.00
C ALA A 426 -0.50 3.23 15.31
N SER A 427 -0.65 2.84 16.58
CA SER A 427 -0.46 1.45 17.03
C SER A 427 -1.73 0.63 16.85
N GLU A 428 -1.59 -0.67 16.68
CA GLU A 428 -2.71 -1.63 16.67
C GLU A 428 -3.61 -1.48 17.91
N ARG A 429 -3.06 -1.07 19.04
CA ARG A 429 -3.83 -0.91 20.29
C ARG A 429 -4.60 0.39 20.41
N GLY A 430 -4.60 1.20 19.35
CA GLY A 430 -5.40 2.42 19.32
C GLY A 430 -4.68 3.68 19.79
N VAL A 431 -3.40 3.60 20.11
CA VAL A 431 -2.63 4.79 20.51
C VAL A 431 -2.02 5.46 19.29
N VAL A 432 -2.33 6.73 19.09
CA VAL A 432 -1.64 7.60 18.12
C VAL A 432 -0.59 8.41 18.85
N THR A 433 0.66 8.32 18.40
CA THR A 433 1.78 9.12 18.89
C THR A 433 2.15 10.14 17.83
N VAL A 434 2.23 11.41 18.20
CA VAL A 434 2.65 12.52 17.35
C VAL A 434 4.06 12.93 17.74
N ILE A 435 4.98 12.93 16.77
CA ILE A 435 6.34 13.42 17.01
C ILE A 435 6.64 14.63 16.12
N GLU A 436 7.60 15.43 16.52
CA GLU A 436 8.16 16.50 15.70
C GLU A 436 8.97 15.92 14.53
N ALA A 437 8.81 16.49 13.34
CA ALA A 437 9.59 16.08 12.18
C ALA A 437 11.01 16.67 12.28
N GLY A 438 12.02 15.79 12.26
CA GLY A 438 13.41 16.20 12.38
C GLY A 438 14.34 15.00 12.51
N THR A 439 15.56 15.28 12.93
CA THR A 439 16.60 14.25 13.16
C THR A 439 16.59 13.72 14.60
N GLU A 440 15.85 14.38 15.50
CA GLU A 440 15.68 14.01 16.90
C GLU A 440 14.29 13.42 17.13
N PHE A 441 14.18 12.50 18.08
CA PHE A 441 12.91 11.86 18.45
C PHE A 441 12.23 12.63 19.58
N ASN A 442 11.41 13.62 19.22
CA ASN A 442 10.66 14.45 20.17
C ASN A 442 9.17 14.14 20.07
N VAL A 443 8.59 13.57 21.13
CA VAL A 443 7.14 13.33 21.22
C VAL A 443 6.44 14.66 21.56
N ILE A 444 5.50 15.06 20.70
CA ILE A 444 4.64 16.22 20.92
C ILE A 444 3.48 15.81 21.83
N ASP A 445 2.79 14.72 21.45
CA ASP A 445 1.62 14.23 22.16
C ASP A 445 1.33 12.77 21.86
N SER A 446 0.44 12.15 22.64
CA SER A 446 -0.10 10.82 22.37
C SER A 446 -1.52 10.67 22.92
N TYR A 447 -2.38 10.01 22.16
CA TYR A 447 -3.77 9.81 22.53
C TYR A 447 -4.21 8.36 22.32
N ASP A 448 -4.94 7.79 23.29
CA ASP A 448 -5.50 6.45 23.22
C ASP A 448 -6.99 6.53 22.83
N PHE A 449 -7.32 6.02 21.67
CA PHE A 449 -8.69 5.96 21.15
C PHE A 449 -9.54 4.85 21.79
N GLY A 450 -8.95 3.99 22.61
CA GLY A 450 -9.63 2.87 23.27
C GLY A 450 -10.10 1.76 22.33
N SER A 451 -9.82 1.86 21.04
CA SER A 451 -10.20 0.91 20.00
C SER A 451 -9.07 0.72 19.01
N ARG A 452 -8.91 -0.49 18.46
CA ARG A 452 -7.79 -0.87 17.58
C ARG A 452 -7.73 -0.02 16.30
N ILE A 453 -6.51 0.30 15.86
CA ILE A 453 -6.24 0.99 14.59
C ILE A 453 -5.42 0.09 13.69
N TYR A 454 -5.95 -0.22 12.51
CA TYR A 454 -5.27 -0.98 11.45
C TYR A 454 -5.07 -0.12 10.19
N GLY A 455 -6.05 0.70 9.85
CA GLY A 455 -5.99 1.59 8.70
C GLY A 455 -4.97 2.71 8.91
N THR A 456 -4.22 3.03 7.87
CA THR A 456 -3.32 4.18 7.85
C THR A 456 -4.15 5.48 7.97
N PRO A 457 -3.82 6.41 8.87
CA PRO A 457 -4.45 7.72 8.91
C PRO A 457 -4.33 8.47 7.59
N VAL A 458 -5.26 9.38 7.31
CA VAL A 458 -5.25 10.16 6.08
C VAL A 458 -5.27 11.64 6.41
N ILE A 459 -4.36 12.39 5.79
CA ILE A 459 -4.31 13.84 5.87
C ILE A 459 -4.87 14.40 4.56
N ASP A 460 -5.91 15.24 4.67
CA ASP A 460 -6.48 15.92 3.52
C ASP A 460 -7.04 17.29 3.90
N ASP A 461 -6.54 18.35 3.27
CA ASP A 461 -6.96 19.74 3.46
C ASP A 461 -7.07 20.16 4.95
N GLY A 462 -6.01 19.95 5.71
CA GLY A 462 -5.92 20.28 7.14
C GLY A 462 -6.76 19.39 8.06
N GLN A 463 -7.44 18.38 7.50
CA GLN A 463 -8.13 17.34 8.27
C GLN A 463 -7.23 16.13 8.44
N LEU A 464 -7.29 15.50 9.60
CA LEU A 464 -6.71 14.20 9.90
C LEU A 464 -7.83 13.20 10.17
N LEU A 465 -7.91 12.18 9.33
CA LEU A 465 -8.86 11.09 9.46
C LEU A 465 -8.18 9.90 10.13
N ILE A 466 -8.76 9.42 11.23
CA ILE A 466 -8.28 8.25 11.97
C ILE A 466 -9.40 7.23 12.04
N ARG A 467 -9.16 6.04 11.46
CA ARG A 467 -10.09 4.92 11.53
C ARG A 467 -9.68 3.96 12.63
N THR A 468 -10.56 3.78 13.61
CA THR A 468 -10.50 2.68 14.56
C THR A 468 -11.33 1.49 14.05
N ASN A 469 -11.35 0.40 14.82
CA ASN A 469 -12.14 -0.79 14.44
C ASN A 469 -13.65 -0.53 14.40
N ASP A 470 -14.14 0.44 15.15
CA ASP A 470 -15.56 0.74 15.36
C ASP A 470 -15.98 2.17 14.96
N ALA A 471 -15.03 3.02 14.58
CA ALA A 471 -15.37 4.40 14.22
C ALA A 471 -14.35 5.03 13.24
N LEU A 472 -14.79 6.09 12.57
CA LEU A 472 -13.95 7.05 11.86
C LEU A 472 -14.06 8.41 12.56
N TYR A 473 -12.92 8.99 12.84
CA TYR A 473 -12.77 10.31 13.44
C TYR A 473 -12.19 11.28 12.42
N CYS A 474 -12.72 12.49 12.41
CA CYS A 474 -12.18 13.61 11.66
C CYS A 474 -11.74 14.70 12.64
N TYR A 475 -10.47 15.02 12.59
CA TYR A 475 -9.89 16.11 13.40
C TYR A 475 -9.39 17.24 12.51
N ARG A 476 -9.44 18.45 13.02
CA ARG A 476 -8.83 19.66 12.43
C ARG A 476 -8.24 20.49 13.57
N LYS A 477 -7.18 21.21 13.31
CA LYS A 477 -6.66 22.19 14.27
C LYS A 477 -7.71 23.28 14.49
N PRO A 478 -8.11 23.59 15.75
CA PRO A 478 -9.02 24.67 16.09
C PRO A 478 -8.55 26.04 15.62
#